data_d27c766e0eccb3b1f82b23e5c6d72c1f
#
_entry.id   d27c766e0eccb3b1f82b23e5c6d72c1f
#
_cell.length_a   1.000
_cell.length_b   1.000
_cell.length_c   1.000
_cell.angle_alpha   90.00
_cell.angle_beta   90.00
_cell.angle_gamma   90.00
#
_symmetry.space_group_name_H-M   'P 1'
#
loop_
_entity.id
_entity.type
_entity.pdbx_description
1 polymer ?
#
loop_
_entity_poly.entity_id
_entity_poly.type
_entity_poly.pdbx_seq_one_letter_code
_entity_poly.pdbx_strand_id
1 'polypeptide(L)'
;MNRRSFLSATFGARLLRAQSRRPNIILILADDLGYSDLGCYGGEIETPNLDKLAAGGMRFTQFYTSARCCPSRASLMTGRHPHQSGMGNMTGGNSTLEGYTGKMDPRAVMMPRVLREAGYSTLMCGKWHLGKPDPTDWGFDEFYGMLHGFDSFWDASKYTRLPASRTKREYANFYATNAITDHALDFVTAARKSAKPYFLYLAYNAPHFQLHAPKDLIDKYVPVYEKGWDSIREKRFARQRELGIVGKNAKLTPRSVVGPNRVSSVNGWAERSNPAWDTI
;
A
#
# COMPACT_ATOMS: atom_id res chain seq x y z
N MET A 1 -1.52 59.58 -6.61
CA MET A 1 -1.29 58.34 -5.90
C MET A 1 0.10 58.37 -5.27
N ASN A 2 0.19 58.21 -3.96
CA ASN A 2 1.42 58.37 -3.21
C ASN A 2 2.29 57.11 -3.34
N ARG A 3 3.63 57.20 -3.41
CA ARG A 3 4.58 56.09 -3.55
C ARG A 3 4.33 54.97 -2.50
N ARG A 4 3.91 55.35 -1.30
CA ARG A 4 3.56 54.39 -0.22
C ARG A 4 2.30 53.59 -0.56
N SER A 5 1.29 54.16 -1.18
CA SER A 5 0.06 53.47 -1.58
C SER A 5 0.30 52.49 -2.72
N PHE A 6 1.23 52.80 -3.63
CA PHE A 6 1.60 51.90 -4.72
C PHE A 6 2.36 50.67 -4.22
N LEU A 7 3.30 50.85 -3.28
CA LEU A 7 4.04 49.73 -2.67
C LEU A 7 3.14 48.81 -1.82
N SER A 8 2.17 49.38 -1.10
CA SER A 8 1.20 48.58 -0.32
C SER A 8 0.27 47.78 -1.22
N ALA A 9 -0.18 48.31 -2.35
CA ALA A 9 -1.04 47.61 -3.31
C ALA A 9 -0.30 46.47 -4.02
N THR A 10 0.98 46.63 -4.36
CA THR A 10 1.80 45.60 -5.00
C THR A 10 2.20 44.47 -4.02
N PHE A 11 2.40 44.82 -2.74
CA PHE A 11 2.68 43.77 -1.70
C PHE A 11 1.44 42.97 -1.35
N GLY A 12 0.26 43.62 -1.24
CA GLY A 12 -1.02 42.94 -1.03
C GLY A 12 -1.41 42.04 -2.18
N ALA A 13 -1.18 42.44 -3.44
CA ALA A 13 -1.46 41.62 -4.61
C ALA A 13 -0.54 40.36 -4.73
N ARG A 14 0.69 40.44 -4.20
CA ARG A 14 1.60 39.26 -4.12
C ARG A 14 1.23 38.30 -3.00
N LEU A 15 0.72 38.77 -1.88
CA LEU A 15 0.23 37.95 -0.78
C LEU A 15 -1.07 37.20 -1.16
N LEU A 16 -1.94 37.82 -1.97
CA LEU A 16 -3.14 37.16 -2.50
C LEU A 16 -2.85 36.07 -3.56
N ARG A 17 -1.68 36.12 -4.23
CA ARG A 17 -1.23 35.09 -5.18
C ARG A 17 -0.55 33.88 -4.53
N ALA A 18 -0.20 33.96 -3.27
CA ALA A 18 0.42 32.88 -2.51
C ALA A 18 -0.60 31.98 -1.79
N GLN A 19 -1.82 31.90 -2.28
CA GLN A 19 -2.70 30.79 -1.91
C GLN A 19 -2.11 29.54 -2.55
N SER A 20 -1.17 28.91 -1.85
CA SER A 20 -0.51 27.67 -2.28
C SER A 20 -1.60 26.67 -2.65
N ARG A 21 -1.65 26.29 -3.91
CA ARG A 21 -2.55 25.20 -4.32
C ARG A 21 -2.25 24.00 -3.42
N ARG A 22 -3.26 23.54 -2.70
CA ARG A 22 -3.13 22.34 -1.89
C ARG A 22 -2.61 21.21 -2.76
N PRO A 23 -1.59 20.45 -2.33
CA PRO A 23 -1.01 19.39 -3.14
C PRO A 23 -1.99 18.24 -3.35
N ASN A 24 -1.89 17.56 -4.48
CA ASN A 24 -2.48 16.23 -4.61
C ASN A 24 -1.69 15.25 -3.75
N ILE A 25 -2.39 14.29 -3.17
CA ILE A 25 -1.80 13.29 -2.27
C ILE A 25 -2.08 11.91 -2.87
N ILE A 26 -1.02 11.14 -3.10
CA ILE A 26 -1.12 9.74 -3.52
C ILE A 26 -0.44 8.90 -2.47
N LEU A 27 -1.20 8.02 -1.84
CA LEU A 27 -0.71 7.05 -0.86
C LEU A 27 -0.75 5.67 -1.50
N ILE A 28 0.41 5.10 -1.78
CA ILE A 28 0.55 3.77 -2.38
C ILE A 28 0.91 2.77 -1.27
N LEU A 29 0.11 1.72 -1.14
CA LEU A 29 0.35 0.62 -0.21
C LEU A 29 0.41 -0.68 -1.00
N ALA A 30 1.50 -1.43 -0.87
CA ALA A 30 1.61 -2.81 -1.31
C ALA A 30 1.36 -3.75 -0.12
N ASP A 31 0.65 -4.85 -0.35
CA ASP A 31 0.26 -5.80 0.69
C ASP A 31 1.31 -6.91 0.79
N ASP A 32 1.90 -7.07 1.99
CA ASP A 32 2.97 -8.05 2.28
C ASP A 32 4.28 -7.83 1.49
N LEU A 33 4.55 -6.61 1.01
CA LEU A 33 5.83 -6.28 0.39
C LEU A 33 6.92 -6.15 1.47
N GLY A 34 8.02 -6.85 1.28
CA GLY A 34 9.16 -6.80 2.19
C GLY A 34 9.94 -5.49 2.07
N TYR A 35 10.55 -5.08 3.18
CA TYR A 35 11.36 -3.86 3.28
C TYR A 35 12.39 -3.71 2.16
N SER A 36 13.04 -4.81 1.79
CA SER A 36 14.14 -4.81 0.83
C SER A 36 13.76 -5.32 -0.56
N ASP A 37 12.46 -5.48 -0.87
CA ASP A 37 12.04 -6.01 -2.17
C ASP A 37 12.16 -5.00 -3.31
N LEU A 38 12.16 -3.70 -2.98
CA LEU A 38 12.38 -2.65 -3.97
C LEU A 38 13.87 -2.47 -4.30
N GLY A 39 14.18 -2.18 -5.56
CA GLY A 39 15.56 -1.94 -6.03
C GLY A 39 16.27 -0.85 -5.24
N CYS A 40 15.60 0.25 -4.91
CA CYS A 40 16.14 1.34 -4.09
C CYS A 40 16.49 0.93 -2.64
N TYR A 41 16.03 -0.22 -2.18
CA TYR A 41 16.40 -0.82 -0.90
C TYR A 41 17.26 -2.09 -1.04
N GLY A 42 17.76 -2.36 -2.23
CA GLY A 42 18.70 -3.44 -2.51
C GLY A 42 18.06 -4.72 -3.06
N GLY A 43 16.76 -4.69 -3.37
CA GLY A 43 16.05 -5.81 -4.00
C GLY A 43 16.57 -6.15 -5.38
N GLU A 44 16.43 -7.40 -5.78
CA GLU A 44 16.80 -7.91 -7.10
C GLU A 44 15.70 -7.71 -8.14
N ILE A 45 14.48 -7.38 -7.70
CA ILE A 45 13.35 -7.09 -8.58
C ILE A 45 13.51 -5.69 -9.17
N GLU A 46 13.35 -5.58 -10.47
CA GLU A 46 13.41 -4.29 -11.16
C GLU A 46 12.20 -3.42 -10.83
N THR A 47 12.44 -2.30 -10.16
CA THR A 47 11.40 -1.34 -9.77
C THR A 47 11.74 0.08 -10.25
N PRO A 48 11.99 0.30 -11.56
CA PRO A 48 12.62 1.52 -12.06
C PRO A 48 11.84 2.80 -11.75
N ASN A 49 10.51 2.74 -11.77
CA ASN A 49 9.68 3.90 -11.46
C ASN A 49 9.67 4.25 -9.97
N LEU A 50 9.66 3.23 -9.10
CA LEU A 50 9.77 3.43 -7.64
C LEU A 50 11.17 3.88 -7.26
N ASP A 51 12.20 3.34 -7.90
CA ASP A 51 13.59 3.74 -7.70
C ASP A 51 13.81 5.21 -8.10
N LYS A 52 13.22 5.64 -9.22
CA LYS A 52 13.23 7.05 -9.65
C LYS A 52 12.50 7.95 -8.65
N LEU A 53 11.36 7.51 -8.11
CA LEU A 53 10.64 8.24 -7.07
C LEU A 53 11.51 8.38 -5.81
N ALA A 54 12.17 7.31 -5.40
CA ALA A 54 13.07 7.29 -4.25
C ALA A 54 14.28 8.21 -4.45
N ALA A 55 14.85 8.25 -5.66
CA ALA A 55 15.97 9.14 -6.00
C ALA A 55 15.60 10.62 -5.98
N GLY A 56 14.34 10.96 -6.28
CA GLY A 56 13.83 12.33 -6.24
C GLY A 56 13.18 12.73 -4.91
N GLY A 57 13.14 11.83 -3.93
CA GLY A 57 12.41 12.01 -2.68
C GLY A 57 13.18 11.58 -1.45
N MET A 58 12.44 11.21 -0.42
CA MET A 58 12.98 10.73 0.85
C MET A 58 12.77 9.22 0.98
N ARG A 59 13.82 8.48 1.35
CA ARG A 59 13.74 7.06 1.73
C ARG A 59 13.83 6.92 3.23
N PHE A 60 12.85 6.25 3.83
CA PHE A 60 12.90 5.91 5.26
C PHE A 60 13.60 4.57 5.44
N THR A 61 14.59 4.52 6.33
CA THR A 61 15.29 3.28 6.70
C THR A 61 14.67 2.63 7.94
N GLN A 62 13.81 3.35 8.65
CA GLN A 62 13.07 2.88 9.80
C GLN A 62 11.62 3.34 9.69
N PHE A 63 10.79 2.48 9.14
CA PHE A 63 9.36 2.70 8.99
C PHE A 63 8.63 1.41 9.38
N TYR A 64 7.81 1.49 10.42
CA TYR A 64 7.18 0.33 11.02
C TYR A 64 5.68 0.35 10.80
N THR A 65 5.10 -0.83 10.59
CA THR A 65 3.66 -1.06 10.49
C THR A 65 3.19 -1.83 11.74
N SER A 66 1.90 -2.12 11.81
CA SER A 66 1.34 -2.99 12.85
C SER A 66 1.45 -4.49 12.49
N ALA A 67 2.32 -4.85 11.58
CA ALA A 67 2.70 -6.19 11.13
C ALA A 67 1.56 -7.09 10.59
N ARG A 68 0.32 -6.60 10.50
CA ARG A 68 -0.83 -7.31 9.93
C ARG A 68 -1.71 -6.37 9.12
N CYS A 69 -2.45 -6.93 8.14
CA CYS A 69 -3.26 -6.16 7.18
C CYS A 69 -4.23 -5.17 7.83
N CYS A 70 -5.24 -5.66 8.55
CA CYS A 70 -6.28 -4.81 9.13
C CYS A 70 -5.74 -3.82 10.17
N PRO A 71 -4.89 -4.24 11.13
CA PRO A 71 -4.28 -3.32 12.08
C PRO A 71 -3.48 -2.20 11.43
N SER A 72 -2.63 -2.53 10.43
CA SER A 72 -1.84 -1.53 9.71
C SER A 72 -2.71 -0.56 8.93
N ARG A 73 -3.75 -1.06 8.24
CA ARG A 73 -4.68 -0.22 7.47
C ARG A 73 -5.51 0.67 8.37
N ALA A 74 -5.98 0.17 9.51
CA ALA A 74 -6.69 0.96 10.51
C ALA A 74 -5.82 2.09 11.06
N SER A 75 -4.58 1.78 11.45
CA SER A 75 -3.63 2.80 11.93
C SER A 75 -3.34 3.85 10.85
N LEU A 76 -3.09 3.42 9.62
CA LEU A 76 -2.79 4.30 8.50
C LEU A 76 -3.94 5.26 8.21
N MET A 77 -5.19 4.76 8.23
CA MET A 77 -6.37 5.56 7.90
C MET A 77 -6.84 6.47 9.05
N THR A 78 -6.55 6.12 10.30
CA THR A 78 -7.04 6.86 11.47
C THR A 78 -5.98 7.68 12.19
N GLY A 79 -4.69 7.40 11.96
CA GLY A 79 -3.60 7.97 12.74
C GLY A 79 -3.56 7.47 14.19
N ARG A 80 -4.31 6.42 14.52
CA ARG A 80 -4.40 5.84 15.87
C ARG A 80 -3.71 4.49 15.95
N HIS A 81 -3.34 4.08 17.13
CA HIS A 81 -2.96 2.69 17.37
C HIS A 81 -4.13 1.75 17.04
N PRO A 82 -3.93 0.59 16.41
CA PRO A 82 -5.02 -0.23 15.87
C PRO A 82 -6.03 -0.66 16.95
N HIS A 83 -5.57 -0.92 18.17
CA HIS A 83 -6.44 -1.27 19.30
C HIS A 83 -7.40 -0.14 19.68
N GLN A 84 -6.98 1.12 19.54
CA GLN A 84 -7.85 2.28 19.77
C GLN A 84 -8.93 2.45 18.69
N SER A 85 -8.78 1.73 17.58
CA SER A 85 -9.73 1.73 16.49
C SER A 85 -10.55 0.43 16.42
N GLY A 86 -10.47 -0.44 17.44
CA GLY A 86 -11.13 -1.74 17.48
C GLY A 86 -10.47 -2.83 16.60
N MET A 87 -9.37 -2.50 15.93
CA MET A 87 -8.72 -3.32 14.90
C MET A 87 -7.37 -3.89 15.34
N GLY A 88 -7.21 -4.20 16.64
CA GLY A 88 -6.04 -4.94 17.13
C GLY A 88 -5.96 -6.38 16.59
N ASN A 89 -7.02 -6.87 15.96
CA ASN A 89 -7.09 -8.15 15.27
C ASN A 89 -7.68 -7.99 13.86
N MET A 90 -7.79 -9.09 13.12
CA MET A 90 -8.35 -9.13 11.77
C MET A 90 -9.87 -8.93 11.79
N THR A 91 -10.43 -8.47 10.66
CA THR A 91 -11.89 -8.43 10.45
C THR A 91 -12.50 -9.82 10.59
N GLY A 92 -13.77 -9.87 11.03
CA GLY A 92 -14.47 -11.13 11.26
C GLY A 92 -14.11 -11.83 12.58
N GLY A 93 -13.28 -11.21 13.41
CA GLY A 93 -13.03 -11.67 14.76
C GLY A 93 -14.30 -11.61 15.63
N ASN A 94 -14.39 -12.51 16.59
CA ASN A 94 -15.48 -12.60 17.56
C ASN A 94 -15.04 -12.23 18.98
N SER A 95 -13.92 -11.55 19.12
CA SER A 95 -13.42 -11.11 20.40
C SER A 95 -14.35 -10.09 21.04
N THR A 96 -14.65 -10.28 22.32
CA THR A 96 -15.41 -9.33 23.14
C THR A 96 -14.51 -8.26 23.78
N LEU A 97 -13.18 -8.44 23.68
CA LEU A 97 -12.23 -7.46 24.19
C LEU A 97 -12.26 -6.20 23.32
N GLU A 98 -12.44 -5.07 23.96
CA GLU A 98 -12.51 -3.76 23.33
C GLU A 98 -11.32 -3.56 22.39
N GLY A 99 -10.65 -3.24 21.86
CA GLY A 99 -9.49 -3.13 20.98
C GLY A 99 -9.27 -4.30 20.01
N TYR A 100 -9.90 -5.45 20.22
CA TYR A 100 -9.69 -6.68 19.41
C TYR A 100 -10.95 -7.18 18.71
N THR A 101 -11.98 -6.36 18.63
CA THR A 101 -13.29 -6.76 18.08
C THR A 101 -13.22 -7.12 16.58
N GLY A 102 -12.18 -6.71 15.87
CA GLY A 102 -12.09 -6.85 14.41
C GLY A 102 -13.13 -6.02 13.66
N LYS A 103 -13.67 -5.00 14.32
CA LYS A 103 -14.61 -4.03 13.76
C LYS A 103 -14.08 -2.64 14.04
N MET A 104 -14.13 -1.78 13.02
CA MET A 104 -13.74 -0.39 13.20
C MET A 104 -14.65 0.31 14.23
N ASP A 105 -14.05 1.03 15.17
CA ASP A 105 -14.78 1.91 16.08
C ASP A 105 -15.52 2.98 15.26
N PRO A 106 -16.85 3.08 15.35
CA PRO A 106 -17.62 4.07 14.59
C PRO A 106 -17.28 5.52 14.95
N ARG A 107 -16.64 5.75 16.10
CA ARG A 107 -16.14 7.06 16.54
C ARG A 107 -14.78 7.41 15.92
N ALA A 108 -14.13 6.48 15.23
CA ALA A 108 -12.87 6.75 14.57
C ALA A 108 -13.08 7.72 13.39
N VAL A 109 -12.26 8.73 13.33
CA VAL A 109 -12.22 9.66 12.19
C VAL A 109 -11.16 9.19 11.22
N MET A 110 -11.57 8.91 9.99
CA MET A 110 -10.64 8.45 8.94
C MET A 110 -10.10 9.60 8.10
N MET A 111 -8.87 9.46 7.66
CA MET A 111 -8.17 10.42 6.80
C MET A 111 -9.00 10.87 5.58
N PRO A 112 -9.67 9.99 4.82
CA PRO A 112 -10.48 10.44 3.68
C PRO A 112 -11.62 11.36 4.09
N ARG A 113 -12.25 11.16 5.24
CA ARG A 113 -13.29 12.06 5.75
C ARG A 113 -12.74 13.45 6.00
N VAL A 114 -11.61 13.56 6.72
CA VAL A 114 -10.96 14.83 7.01
C VAL A 114 -10.55 15.56 5.74
N LEU A 115 -9.96 14.85 4.78
CA LEU A 115 -9.53 15.42 3.51
C LEU A 115 -10.72 15.85 2.65
N ARG A 116 -11.82 15.10 2.64
CA ARG A 116 -13.05 15.47 1.94
C ARG A 116 -13.65 16.78 2.51
N GLU A 117 -13.72 16.91 3.84
CA GLU A 117 -14.16 18.13 4.51
C GLU A 117 -13.21 19.31 4.22
N ALA A 118 -11.92 19.03 4.03
CA ALA A 118 -10.95 20.00 3.57
C ALA A 118 -11.03 20.32 2.05
N GLY A 119 -11.99 19.75 1.32
CA GLY A 119 -12.26 20.05 -0.09
C GLY A 119 -11.49 19.22 -1.10
N TYR A 120 -10.89 18.09 -0.69
CA TYR A 120 -10.29 17.12 -1.60
C TYR A 120 -11.36 16.22 -2.24
N SER A 121 -11.11 15.78 -3.47
CA SER A 121 -11.73 14.57 -4.00
C SER A 121 -11.01 13.36 -3.41
N THR A 122 -11.75 12.43 -2.83
CA THR A 122 -11.19 11.28 -2.09
C THR A 122 -11.43 9.98 -2.82
N LEU A 123 -10.36 9.34 -3.26
CA LEU A 123 -10.36 8.25 -4.22
C LEU A 123 -9.66 7.03 -3.62
N MET A 124 -10.19 5.84 -3.84
CA MET A 124 -9.54 4.61 -3.42
C MET A 124 -9.60 3.54 -4.49
N CYS A 125 -8.47 2.90 -4.75
CA CYS A 125 -8.38 1.68 -5.57
C CYS A 125 -7.58 0.60 -4.84
N GLY A 126 -8.10 -0.64 -4.86
CA GLY A 126 -7.45 -1.81 -4.30
C GLY A 126 -8.13 -2.39 -3.05
N LYS A 127 -7.34 -2.98 -2.18
CA LYS A 127 -7.80 -3.72 -1.00
C LYS A 127 -8.23 -2.81 0.14
N TRP A 128 -9.49 -2.97 0.58
CA TRP A 128 -10.04 -2.27 1.76
C TRP A 128 -9.68 -2.97 3.08
N HIS A 129 -10.23 -4.14 3.30
CA HIS A 129 -9.98 -5.05 4.42
C HIS A 129 -10.15 -4.41 5.82
N LEU A 130 -11.11 -3.51 5.98
CA LEU A 130 -11.51 -2.95 7.29
C LEU A 130 -12.97 -3.29 7.66
N GLY A 131 -13.58 -4.20 6.91
CA GLY A 131 -14.97 -4.62 7.14
C GLY A 131 -15.99 -3.56 6.75
N LYS A 132 -17.19 -3.69 7.29
CA LYS A 132 -18.27 -2.71 7.14
C LYS A 132 -18.14 -1.61 8.22
N PRO A 133 -18.61 -0.37 7.93
CA PRO A 133 -19.14 0.13 6.66
C PRO A 133 -18.12 0.13 5.50
N ASP A 134 -18.61 0.31 4.27
CA ASP A 134 -17.81 0.31 3.05
C ASP A 134 -16.90 1.57 2.93
N PRO A 135 -15.91 1.59 2.04
CA PRO A 135 -15.00 2.74 1.89
C PRO A 135 -15.71 4.08 1.67
N THR A 136 -16.82 4.08 0.91
CA THR A 136 -17.58 5.30 0.63
C THR A 136 -18.27 5.87 1.88
N ASP A 137 -18.68 5.02 2.81
CA ASP A 137 -19.27 5.45 4.08
C ASP A 137 -18.22 6.07 5.00
N TRP A 138 -16.96 5.67 4.84
CA TRP A 138 -15.82 6.20 5.58
C TRP A 138 -15.19 7.45 4.96
N GLY A 139 -15.76 7.94 3.86
CA GLY A 139 -15.39 9.24 3.32
C GLY A 139 -14.66 9.23 1.98
N PHE A 140 -14.54 8.09 1.31
CA PHE A 140 -14.11 8.06 -0.08
C PHE A 140 -15.28 8.39 -1.02
N ASP A 141 -15.04 9.25 -2.01
CA ASP A 141 -16.03 9.61 -3.03
C ASP A 141 -16.18 8.48 -4.06
N GLU A 142 -15.07 7.79 -4.36
CA GLU A 142 -14.99 6.74 -5.37
C GLU A 142 -14.15 5.56 -4.85
N PHE A 143 -14.61 4.35 -5.13
CA PHE A 143 -13.88 3.13 -4.79
C PHE A 143 -13.95 2.11 -5.93
N TYR A 144 -12.82 1.45 -6.19
CA TYR A 144 -12.76 0.22 -6.96
C TYR A 144 -11.79 -0.74 -6.30
N GLY A 145 -12.23 -1.96 -6.01
CA GLY A 145 -11.31 -2.93 -5.42
C GLY A 145 -11.99 -4.06 -4.68
N MET A 146 -11.21 -4.71 -3.86
CA MET A 146 -11.60 -5.85 -3.03
C MET A 146 -11.94 -5.38 -1.61
N LEU A 147 -13.13 -5.75 -1.11
CA LEU A 147 -13.59 -5.34 0.22
C LEU A 147 -13.00 -6.18 1.35
N HIS A 148 -12.65 -7.41 1.10
CA HIS A 148 -12.11 -8.38 2.07
C HIS A 148 -10.59 -8.58 1.95
N GLY A 149 -10.07 -9.60 2.64
CA GLY A 149 -8.64 -9.76 2.90
C GLY A 149 -7.81 -10.27 1.73
N PHE A 150 -8.33 -11.22 0.97
CA PHE A 150 -7.65 -11.82 -0.18
C PHE A 150 -8.65 -12.49 -1.10
N ASP A 151 -8.32 -12.56 -2.38
CA ASP A 151 -9.08 -13.30 -3.38
C ASP A 151 -8.22 -13.51 -4.64
N SER A 152 -8.76 -14.19 -5.63
CA SER A 152 -8.11 -14.40 -6.91
C SER A 152 -7.81 -13.08 -7.62
N PHE A 153 -6.58 -12.94 -8.13
CA PHE A 153 -6.20 -11.79 -8.95
C PHE A 153 -6.70 -11.91 -10.39
N TRP A 154 -7.29 -13.06 -10.75
CA TRP A 154 -7.81 -13.37 -12.08
C TRP A 154 -9.34 -13.35 -12.16
N ASP A 155 -10.04 -13.12 -11.05
CA ASP A 155 -11.49 -13.13 -11.00
C ASP A 155 -12.06 -11.72 -10.78
N ALA A 156 -12.55 -11.10 -11.86
CA ALA A 156 -13.15 -9.77 -11.85
C ALA A 156 -14.38 -9.65 -10.94
N SER A 157 -15.09 -10.77 -10.67
CA SER A 157 -16.30 -10.77 -9.82
C SER A 157 -16.03 -10.42 -8.37
N LYS A 158 -14.77 -10.59 -7.91
CA LYS A 158 -14.32 -10.30 -6.55
C LYS A 158 -14.04 -8.83 -6.28
N TYR A 159 -14.08 -8.01 -7.32
CA TYR A 159 -13.77 -6.58 -7.25
C TYR A 159 -15.03 -5.74 -7.43
N THR A 160 -15.26 -4.84 -6.51
CA THR A 160 -16.46 -4.02 -6.41
C THR A 160 -16.18 -2.59 -6.82
N ARG A 161 -17.15 -1.95 -7.51
CA ARG A 161 -17.14 -0.53 -7.84
C ARG A 161 -18.18 0.21 -7.00
N LEU A 162 -17.77 1.26 -6.28
CA LEU A 162 -18.66 2.11 -5.49
C LEU A 162 -18.45 3.59 -5.85
N PRO A 163 -19.50 4.42 -5.81
CA PRO A 163 -20.90 4.04 -5.63
C PRO A 163 -21.39 3.05 -6.71
N ALA A 164 -22.33 2.19 -6.38
CA ALA A 164 -22.87 1.19 -7.30
C ALA A 164 -23.49 1.76 -8.59
N SER A 165 -23.86 3.05 -8.58
CA SER A 165 -24.32 3.79 -9.75
C SER A 165 -23.25 4.07 -10.80
N ARG A 166 -21.96 3.83 -10.47
CA ARG A 166 -20.83 4.05 -11.39
C ARG A 166 -20.56 2.80 -12.21
N THR A 167 -20.27 3.00 -13.48
CA THR A 167 -19.90 1.90 -14.39
C THR A 167 -18.58 1.27 -13.99
N LYS A 168 -18.54 -0.04 -13.89
CA LYS A 168 -17.35 -0.85 -13.74
C LYS A 168 -16.76 -1.12 -15.13
N ARG A 169 -15.45 -0.97 -15.27
CA ARG A 169 -14.75 -1.28 -16.52
C ARG A 169 -14.74 -2.78 -16.76
N GLU A 170 -15.01 -3.20 -17.98
CA GLU A 170 -14.91 -4.58 -18.41
C GLU A 170 -13.52 -4.91 -18.92
N TYR A 171 -13.06 -6.14 -18.72
CA TYR A 171 -11.75 -6.62 -19.12
C TYR A 171 -11.87 -7.95 -19.86
N ALA A 172 -11.34 -8.03 -21.07
CA ALA A 172 -11.23 -9.29 -21.79
C ALA A 172 -10.25 -10.27 -21.09
N ASN A 173 -9.15 -9.73 -20.54
CA ASN A 173 -8.17 -10.47 -19.75
C ASN A 173 -7.98 -9.74 -18.42
N PHE A 174 -8.70 -10.17 -17.41
CA PHE A 174 -8.65 -9.53 -16.10
C PHE A 174 -7.39 -9.93 -15.33
N TYR A 175 -6.66 -8.94 -14.85
CA TYR A 175 -5.63 -9.09 -13.83
C TYR A 175 -5.75 -7.94 -12.84
N ALA A 176 -5.92 -8.26 -11.56
CA ALA A 176 -6.30 -7.31 -10.54
C ALA A 176 -5.37 -6.11 -10.42
N THR A 177 -4.05 -6.32 -10.48
CA THR A 177 -3.06 -5.24 -10.37
C THR A 177 -3.23 -4.22 -11.50
N ASN A 178 -3.47 -4.68 -12.73
CA ASN A 178 -3.74 -3.81 -13.87
C ASN A 178 -5.08 -3.10 -13.71
N ALA A 179 -6.13 -3.83 -13.35
CA ALA A 179 -7.47 -3.26 -13.19
C ALA A 179 -7.52 -2.19 -12.09
N ILE A 180 -6.82 -2.40 -10.96
CA ILE A 180 -6.69 -1.43 -9.89
C ILE A 180 -5.98 -0.17 -10.41
N THR A 181 -4.92 -0.33 -11.19
CA THR A 181 -4.17 0.78 -11.78
C THR A 181 -5.01 1.56 -12.78
N ASP A 182 -5.72 0.87 -13.67
CA ASP A 182 -6.58 1.49 -14.67
C ASP A 182 -7.69 2.33 -14.04
N HIS A 183 -8.38 1.79 -13.04
CA HIS A 183 -9.39 2.53 -12.29
C HIS A 183 -8.80 3.73 -11.54
N ALA A 184 -7.60 3.59 -10.98
CA ALA A 184 -6.91 4.71 -10.34
C ALA A 184 -6.59 5.83 -11.33
N LEU A 185 -6.15 5.50 -12.54
CA LEU A 185 -5.89 6.45 -13.61
C LEU A 185 -7.19 7.12 -14.09
N ASP A 186 -8.28 6.37 -14.23
CA ASP A 186 -9.59 6.91 -14.56
C ASP A 186 -10.07 7.92 -13.50
N PHE A 187 -9.93 7.57 -12.21
CA PHE A 187 -10.31 8.45 -11.10
C PHE A 187 -9.48 9.72 -11.06
N VAL A 188 -8.16 9.61 -11.20
CA VAL A 188 -7.27 10.77 -11.25
C VAL A 188 -7.56 11.64 -12.46
N THR A 189 -7.82 11.04 -13.62
CA THR A 189 -8.17 11.77 -14.85
C THR A 189 -9.46 12.54 -14.67
N ALA A 190 -10.47 11.94 -14.05
CA ALA A 190 -11.73 12.63 -13.73
C ALA A 190 -11.52 13.75 -12.69
N ALA A 191 -10.75 13.48 -11.62
CA ALA A 191 -10.47 14.48 -10.58
C ALA A 191 -9.69 15.69 -11.10
N ARG A 192 -8.77 15.50 -12.03
CA ARG A 192 -8.00 16.58 -12.67
C ARG A 192 -8.85 17.56 -13.49
N LYS A 193 -10.03 17.15 -13.92
CA LYS A 193 -11.00 18.03 -14.60
C LYS A 193 -11.70 18.99 -13.62
N SER A 194 -11.64 18.67 -12.32
CA SER A 194 -12.16 19.55 -11.27
C SER A 194 -11.06 20.51 -10.79
N ALA A 195 -11.45 21.63 -10.19
CA ALA A 195 -10.50 22.56 -9.56
C ALA A 195 -10.02 22.09 -8.17
N LYS A 196 -10.48 20.91 -7.71
CA LYS A 196 -10.19 20.38 -6.38
C LYS A 196 -8.88 19.57 -6.39
N PRO A 197 -8.08 19.64 -5.33
CA PRO A 197 -7.02 18.66 -5.12
C PRO A 197 -7.62 17.28 -4.89
N TYR A 198 -6.85 16.22 -5.11
CA TYR A 198 -7.31 14.86 -4.84
C TYR A 198 -6.39 14.13 -3.86
N PHE A 199 -7.01 13.22 -3.11
CA PHE A 199 -6.35 12.19 -2.33
C PHE A 199 -6.67 10.84 -2.95
N LEU A 200 -5.66 10.12 -3.40
CA LEU A 200 -5.78 8.74 -3.89
C LEU A 200 -5.11 7.78 -2.91
N TYR A 201 -5.87 6.85 -2.35
CA TYR A 201 -5.35 5.68 -1.67
C TYR A 201 -5.31 4.50 -2.64
N LEU A 202 -4.11 4.16 -3.11
CA LEU A 202 -3.84 3.08 -4.05
C LEU A 202 -3.27 1.89 -3.28
N ALA A 203 -4.14 0.97 -2.91
CA ALA A 203 -3.87 -0.12 -2.00
C ALA A 203 -3.82 -1.45 -2.75
N TYR A 204 -2.69 -1.75 -3.38
CA TYR A 204 -2.50 -3.01 -4.09
C TYR A 204 -2.64 -4.21 -3.16
N ASN A 205 -3.26 -5.27 -3.65
CA ASN A 205 -3.28 -6.57 -2.98
C ASN A 205 -2.03 -7.41 -3.31
N ALA A 206 -1.27 -7.07 -4.35
CA ALA A 206 0.03 -7.67 -4.61
C ALA A 206 1.11 -7.10 -3.64
N PRO A 207 2.12 -7.93 -3.26
CA PRO A 207 2.33 -9.33 -3.59
C PRO A 207 1.74 -10.34 -2.58
N HIS A 208 0.71 -9.98 -1.81
CA HIS A 208 0.05 -10.88 -0.86
C HIS A 208 -0.38 -12.21 -1.52
N PHE A 209 -0.44 -13.27 -0.73
CA PHE A 209 -1.09 -14.51 -1.12
C PHE A 209 -2.54 -14.23 -1.62
N GLN A 210 -2.99 -14.80 -2.70
CA GLN A 210 -2.42 -15.83 -3.55
C GLN A 210 -1.32 -15.25 -4.45
N LEU A 211 -0.22 -15.98 -4.65
CA LEU A 211 0.96 -15.50 -5.39
C LEU A 211 0.71 -15.58 -6.91
N HIS A 212 -0.20 -14.75 -7.40
CA HIS A 212 -0.60 -14.70 -8.79
C HIS A 212 0.19 -13.61 -9.54
N ALA A 213 0.83 -14.00 -10.63
CA ALA A 213 1.50 -13.08 -11.55
C ALA A 213 1.32 -13.52 -13.01
N PRO A 214 1.37 -12.62 -13.99
CA PRO A 214 1.44 -12.96 -15.40
C PRO A 214 2.64 -13.86 -15.69
N LYS A 215 2.42 -14.86 -16.57
CA LYS A 215 3.44 -15.90 -16.86
C LYS A 215 4.75 -15.32 -17.38
N ASP A 216 4.69 -14.33 -18.24
CA ASP A 216 5.85 -13.64 -18.81
C ASP A 216 6.72 -12.98 -17.71
N LEU A 217 6.09 -12.44 -16.67
CA LEU A 217 6.80 -11.87 -15.52
C LEU A 217 7.41 -12.97 -14.64
N ILE A 218 6.72 -14.09 -14.46
CA ILE A 218 7.28 -15.25 -13.75
C ILE A 218 8.52 -15.74 -14.48
N ASP A 219 8.39 -16.02 -15.78
CA ASP A 219 9.48 -16.55 -16.62
C ASP A 219 10.71 -15.61 -16.61
N LYS A 220 10.50 -14.30 -16.58
CA LYS A 220 11.58 -13.31 -16.48
C LYS A 220 12.45 -13.50 -15.23
N TYR A 221 11.86 -13.89 -14.11
CA TYR A 221 12.59 -13.99 -12.84
C TYR A 221 13.07 -15.39 -12.47
N VAL A 222 12.65 -16.44 -13.20
CA VAL A 222 13.15 -17.81 -12.98
C VAL A 222 14.68 -17.86 -12.94
N PRO A 223 15.44 -17.33 -13.93
CA PRO A 223 16.89 -17.41 -13.89
C PRO A 223 17.55 -16.64 -12.74
N VAL A 224 16.87 -15.63 -12.21
CA VAL A 224 17.37 -14.85 -11.06
C VAL A 224 17.39 -15.72 -9.81
N TYR A 225 16.37 -16.57 -9.63
CA TYR A 225 16.17 -17.39 -8.45
C TYR A 225 16.74 -18.80 -8.53
N GLU A 226 17.19 -19.25 -9.68
CA GLU A 226 17.80 -20.58 -9.88
C GLU A 226 19.01 -20.86 -8.95
N LYS A 227 19.70 -19.81 -8.50
CA LYS A 227 20.84 -19.92 -7.56
C LYS A 227 20.43 -20.09 -6.10
N GLY A 228 19.13 -20.16 -5.84
CA GLY A 228 18.57 -20.34 -4.51
C GLY A 228 18.57 -19.08 -3.65
N TRP A 229 17.85 -19.16 -2.55
CA TRP A 229 17.57 -18.05 -1.64
C TRP A 229 18.81 -17.51 -0.92
N ASP A 230 19.76 -18.34 -0.57
CA ASP A 230 20.99 -17.91 0.13
C ASP A 230 21.80 -16.95 -0.73
N SER A 231 21.99 -17.26 -2.01
CA SER A 231 22.67 -16.40 -2.97
C SER A 231 21.96 -15.02 -3.12
N ILE A 232 20.62 -15.03 -3.21
CA ILE A 232 19.84 -13.80 -3.28
C ILE A 232 19.99 -13.00 -1.99
N ARG A 233 19.88 -13.64 -0.84
CA ARG A 233 19.98 -13.00 0.48
C ARG A 233 21.34 -12.34 0.70
N GLU A 234 22.41 -13.00 0.31
CA GLU A 234 23.78 -12.47 0.41
C GLU A 234 23.98 -11.26 -0.50
N LYS A 235 23.54 -11.35 -1.77
CA LYS A 235 23.62 -10.25 -2.73
C LYS A 235 22.81 -9.04 -2.28
N ARG A 236 21.58 -9.27 -1.82
CA ARG A 236 20.71 -8.23 -1.31
C ARG A 236 21.33 -7.53 -0.11
N PHE A 237 21.91 -8.27 0.84
CA PHE A 237 22.62 -7.71 1.99
C PHE A 237 23.85 -6.90 1.60
N ALA A 238 24.66 -7.42 0.67
CA ALA A 238 25.81 -6.69 0.15
C ALA A 238 25.37 -5.35 -0.48
N ARG A 239 24.32 -5.39 -1.29
CA ARG A 239 23.75 -4.20 -1.93
C ARG A 239 23.21 -3.19 -0.90
N GLN A 240 22.56 -3.66 0.15
CA GLN A 240 22.08 -2.80 1.23
C GLN A 240 23.21 -2.08 1.98
N ARG A 241 24.36 -2.74 2.14
CA ARG A 241 25.57 -2.12 2.73
C ARG A 241 26.13 -1.03 1.82
N GLU A 242 26.21 -1.27 0.50
CA GLU A 242 26.64 -0.26 -0.47
C GLU A 242 25.72 0.96 -0.48
N LEU A 243 24.42 0.75 -0.40
CA LEU A 243 23.41 1.80 -0.38
C LEU A 243 23.31 2.53 0.97
N GLY A 244 24.04 2.08 1.99
CA GLY A 244 23.97 2.64 3.34
C GLY A 244 22.63 2.37 4.06
N ILE A 245 21.86 1.40 3.60
CA ILE A 245 20.57 1.00 4.20
C ILE A 245 20.80 0.30 5.54
N VAL A 246 21.85 -0.53 5.61
CA VAL A 246 22.29 -1.20 6.85
C VAL A 246 23.64 -0.66 7.28
N GLY A 247 23.88 -0.64 8.59
CA GLY A 247 25.13 -0.14 9.16
C GLY A 247 26.36 -0.94 8.71
N LYS A 248 27.51 -0.30 8.66
CA LYS A 248 28.78 -0.92 8.22
C LYS A 248 29.14 -2.18 9.03
N ASN A 249 28.76 -2.22 10.30
CA ASN A 249 29.03 -3.33 11.22
C ASN A 249 27.90 -4.37 11.26
N ALA A 250 26.81 -4.17 10.49
CA ALA A 250 25.73 -5.13 10.41
C ALA A 250 26.24 -6.47 9.88
N LYS A 251 25.76 -7.54 10.48
CA LYS A 251 26.06 -8.91 10.06
C LYS A 251 24.78 -9.56 9.57
N LEU A 252 24.90 -10.35 8.52
CA LEU A 252 23.80 -11.20 8.09
C LEU A 252 23.57 -12.27 9.15
N THR A 253 22.33 -12.40 9.62
CA THR A 253 22.00 -13.43 10.62
C THR A 253 22.14 -14.83 10.00
N PRO A 254 22.40 -15.87 10.77
CA PRO A 254 22.29 -17.24 10.27
C PRO A 254 20.92 -17.49 9.67
N ARG A 255 20.85 -18.42 8.73
CA ARG A 255 19.58 -18.91 8.18
C ARG A 255 18.69 -19.43 9.31
N SER A 256 17.42 -19.04 9.32
CA SER A 256 16.47 -19.60 10.29
C SER A 256 16.22 -21.05 9.98
N VAL A 257 16.50 -21.92 10.96
CA VAL A 257 16.11 -23.33 10.91
C VAL A 257 14.83 -23.47 11.71
N VAL A 258 13.75 -23.85 11.06
CA VAL A 258 12.50 -24.22 11.75
C VAL A 258 12.69 -25.64 12.27
N GLY A 259 12.69 -25.80 13.59
CA GLY A 259 12.88 -27.13 14.20
C GLY A 259 11.69 -28.07 13.93
N PRO A 260 11.92 -29.39 13.92
CA PRO A 260 10.97 -30.40 13.45
C PRO A 260 9.62 -30.44 14.17
N ASN A 261 9.50 -29.81 15.32
CA ASN A 261 8.26 -29.77 16.10
C ASN A 261 7.47 -28.47 16.00
N ARG A 262 7.90 -27.51 15.17
CA ARG A 262 7.14 -26.30 14.89
C ARG A 262 6.32 -26.48 13.63
N VAL A 263 5.26 -27.24 13.74
CA VAL A 263 4.20 -27.23 12.74
C VAL A 263 3.59 -25.84 12.80
N SER A 264 3.81 -25.03 11.77
CA SER A 264 2.98 -23.87 11.62
C SER A 264 1.55 -24.38 11.41
N SER A 265 0.64 -23.96 12.26
CA SER A 265 -0.78 -24.29 12.15
C SER A 265 -1.43 -23.75 10.86
N VAL A 266 -0.66 -23.07 10.06
CA VAL A 266 -1.07 -22.49 8.79
C VAL A 266 -0.59 -23.41 7.67
N ASN A 267 -1.45 -24.35 7.31
CA ASN A 267 -1.38 -25.11 6.06
C ASN A 267 -0.30 -26.17 5.88
N GLY A 268 0.22 -26.77 6.92
CA GLY A 268 1.16 -27.89 6.77
C GLY A 268 2.46 -27.50 6.03
N TRP A 269 2.80 -26.25 5.98
CA TRP A 269 4.07 -25.72 5.49
C TRP A 269 5.21 -25.94 6.49
N ALA A 270 4.91 -26.75 7.51
CA ALA A 270 5.93 -27.28 8.35
C ALA A 270 6.90 -28.08 7.51
N GLU A 271 8.10 -27.65 7.47
CA GLU A 271 9.26 -28.50 7.59
C GLU A 271 9.55 -29.58 6.56
N ARG A 272 8.55 -30.08 5.82
CA ARG A 272 8.80 -31.10 4.79
C ARG A 272 9.68 -30.59 3.69
N SER A 273 9.77 -29.32 3.67
CA SER A 273 10.59 -28.68 2.71
C SER A 273 10.77 -27.27 3.23
N ASN A 274 11.93 -26.98 3.55
CA ASN A 274 12.40 -25.72 3.14
C ASN A 274 13.11 -25.89 1.79
N PRO A 275 12.48 -26.50 0.76
CA PRO A 275 13.11 -26.71 -0.52
C PRO A 275 13.47 -25.37 -1.15
N ALA A 276 12.77 -24.32 -0.75
CA ALA A 276 13.09 -22.97 -1.14
C ALA A 276 14.52 -22.55 -0.75
N TRP A 277 15.11 -23.13 0.28
CA TRP A 277 16.49 -22.84 0.65
C TRP A 277 17.48 -23.71 -0.11
N ASP A 278 17.07 -24.89 -0.51
CA ASP A 278 17.96 -25.95 -0.99
C ASP A 278 17.75 -26.33 -2.46
N THR A 279 16.59 -26.03 -3.06
CA THR A 279 16.18 -26.65 -4.34
C THR A 279 15.50 -25.72 -5.35
N ILE A 280 15.60 -24.44 -5.20
CA ILE A 280 15.16 -23.56 -6.30
C ILE A 280 16.25 -23.45 -7.32
#